data_4c57ba3d156c5b8c460070f41a69634a
#
_entry.id   4c57ba3d156c5b8c460070f41a69634a
#
_cell.length_a   1.000
_cell.length_b   1.000
_cell.length_c   1.000
_cell.angle_alpha   90.00
_cell.angle_beta   90.00
_cell.angle_gamma   90.00
#
_symmetry.space_group_name_H-M   'P 1'
#
loop_
_entity.id
_entity.type
_entity.pdbx_description
1 polymer ?
#
loop_
_entity_poly.entity_id
_entity_poly.type
_entity_poly.pdbx_seq_one_letter_code
_entity_poly.pdbx_strand_id
1 'polypeptide(L)'
;IRSYNKDVGILLMGYIANLYKYPIKKFVDDIKKAGADAVLVVDAPHELKEENELRNALNDNGLSLIKLAAPTTDQKRLEDIIKISSGFIYQVNVSGVTGVKSANETDVTNFVKSIKKITNIPVCSGFGIKSPEDAKKVANSGCNGVIVGSTFVKYIQDNLGAPHLTQSFGKQVKSFSEVLK
;
A
#
# COMPACT_ATOMS: atom_id res chain seq x y z
N ILE A 1 -5.58 -13.11 12.21
CA ILE A 1 -6.46 -11.99 11.83
C ILE A 1 -7.77 -12.55 11.28
N ARG A 2 -7.74 -13.38 10.26
CA ARG A 2 -8.94 -13.89 9.56
C ARG A 2 -9.93 -14.64 10.47
N SER A 3 -9.46 -15.24 11.57
CA SER A 3 -10.32 -15.86 12.58
C SER A 3 -11.14 -14.85 13.40
N TYR A 4 -10.69 -13.61 13.48
CA TYR A 4 -11.36 -12.52 14.23
C TYR A 4 -12.19 -11.62 13.32
N ASN A 5 -11.74 -11.40 12.09
CA ASN A 5 -12.42 -10.51 11.14
C ASN A 5 -12.32 -11.10 9.73
N LYS A 6 -13.48 -11.38 9.12
CA LYS A 6 -13.57 -11.97 7.78
C LYS A 6 -13.57 -10.92 6.67
N ASP A 7 -13.91 -9.67 7.00
CA ASP A 7 -14.18 -8.61 6.02
C ASP A 7 -12.98 -7.68 5.80
N VAL A 8 -12.03 -7.64 6.75
CA VAL A 8 -10.83 -6.80 6.60
C VAL A 8 -9.92 -7.37 5.51
N GLY A 9 -9.50 -6.52 4.57
CA GLY A 9 -8.49 -6.89 3.57
C GLY A 9 -7.11 -7.13 4.23
N ILE A 10 -6.43 -8.20 3.83
CA ILE A 10 -5.07 -8.54 4.29
C ILE A 10 -4.13 -8.47 3.10
N LEU A 11 -3.27 -7.45 3.11
CA LEU A 11 -2.20 -7.25 2.13
C LEU A 11 -0.85 -7.66 2.72
N LEU A 12 -0.12 -8.52 2.04
CA LEU A 12 1.26 -8.84 2.37
C LEU A 12 2.21 -7.94 1.56
N MET A 13 3.10 -7.23 2.25
CA MET A 13 4.08 -6.34 1.65
C MET A 13 5.50 -6.84 1.93
N GLY A 14 6.33 -6.92 0.89
CA GLY A 14 7.70 -7.40 0.99
C GLY A 14 8.57 -6.96 -0.17
N TYR A 15 9.76 -7.55 -0.25
CA TYR A 15 10.76 -7.30 -1.29
C TYR A 15 10.93 -8.53 -2.17
N ILE A 16 11.37 -8.33 -3.42
CA ILE A 16 11.58 -9.43 -4.37
C ILE A 16 12.56 -10.49 -3.84
N ALA A 17 13.56 -10.08 -3.06
CA ALA A 17 14.52 -10.97 -2.42
C ALA A 17 13.87 -12.02 -1.50
N ASN A 18 12.70 -11.71 -0.94
CA ASN A 18 11.94 -12.66 -0.14
C ASN A 18 11.35 -13.79 -1.01
N LEU A 19 10.99 -13.47 -2.27
CA LEU A 19 10.43 -14.44 -3.20
C LEU A 19 11.48 -15.38 -3.79
N TYR A 20 12.74 -14.96 -3.94
CA TYR A 20 13.80 -15.83 -4.46
C TYR A 20 14.05 -17.09 -3.61
N LYS A 21 13.74 -17.03 -2.32
CA LYS A 21 13.91 -18.15 -1.39
C LYS A 21 12.65 -19.01 -1.22
N TYR A 22 11.56 -18.62 -1.88
CA TYR A 22 10.27 -19.27 -1.73
C TYR A 22 9.62 -19.46 -3.10
N PRO A 23 9.42 -20.70 -3.59
CA PRO A 23 8.82 -20.91 -4.90
C PRO A 23 7.49 -20.16 -5.03
N ILE A 24 7.36 -19.34 -6.05
CA ILE A 24 6.24 -18.38 -6.21
C ILE A 24 4.89 -19.07 -6.12
N LYS A 25 4.70 -20.19 -6.82
CA LYS A 25 3.44 -20.94 -6.77
C LYS A 25 3.10 -21.40 -5.35
N LYS A 26 4.08 -21.97 -4.63
CA LYS A 26 3.89 -22.39 -3.25
C LYS A 26 3.59 -21.20 -2.33
N PHE A 27 4.28 -20.07 -2.53
CA PHE A 27 4.00 -18.85 -1.79
C PHE A 27 2.55 -18.40 -1.97
N VAL A 28 2.07 -18.33 -3.22
CA VAL A 28 0.70 -17.90 -3.52
C VAL A 28 -0.34 -18.85 -2.95
N ASP A 29 -0.12 -20.18 -3.06
CA ASP A 29 -1.00 -21.18 -2.46
C ASP A 29 -1.08 -21.03 -0.93
N ASP A 30 0.06 -20.82 -0.27
CA ASP A 30 0.13 -20.69 1.19
C ASP A 30 -0.52 -19.39 1.70
N ILE A 31 -0.30 -18.26 1.03
CA ILE A 31 -0.94 -17.00 1.43
C ILE A 31 -2.46 -17.02 1.21
N LYS A 32 -2.92 -17.66 0.13
CA LYS A 32 -4.35 -17.88 -0.10
C LYS A 32 -4.98 -18.71 1.02
N LYS A 33 -4.35 -19.83 1.39
CA LYS A 33 -4.80 -20.67 2.52
C LYS A 33 -4.80 -19.89 3.84
N ALA A 34 -3.83 -19.00 4.04
CA ALA A 34 -3.76 -18.12 5.21
C ALA A 34 -4.84 -17.02 5.21
N GLY A 35 -5.55 -16.82 4.09
CA GLY A 35 -6.63 -15.85 3.95
C GLY A 35 -6.14 -14.43 3.62
N ALA A 36 -4.99 -14.29 2.96
CA ALA A 36 -4.57 -13.02 2.37
C ALA A 36 -5.40 -12.70 1.12
N ASP A 37 -5.53 -11.42 0.81
CA ASP A 37 -6.30 -10.90 -0.32
C ASP A 37 -5.40 -10.29 -1.40
N ALA A 38 -4.21 -9.82 -1.03
CA ALA A 38 -3.32 -9.12 -1.94
C ALA A 38 -1.85 -9.25 -1.56
N VAL A 39 -0.98 -8.97 -2.54
CA VAL A 39 0.47 -8.87 -2.38
C VAL A 39 0.98 -7.57 -2.99
N LEU A 40 1.99 -6.97 -2.36
CA LEU A 40 2.77 -5.87 -2.87
C LEU A 40 4.26 -6.22 -2.75
N VAL A 41 4.97 -6.19 -3.87
CA VAL A 41 6.44 -6.32 -3.91
C VAL A 41 7.03 -4.97 -4.26
N VAL A 42 7.80 -4.39 -3.33
CA VAL A 42 8.22 -2.97 -3.38
C VAL A 42 9.20 -2.71 -4.52
N ASP A 43 10.13 -3.61 -4.74
CA ASP A 43 11.30 -3.47 -5.62
C ASP A 43 11.28 -4.41 -6.83
N ALA A 44 10.10 -4.88 -7.24
CA ALA A 44 9.93 -5.71 -8.43
C ALA A 44 9.61 -4.86 -9.67
N PRO A 45 10.57 -4.64 -10.59
CA PRO A 45 10.28 -4.09 -11.90
C PRO A 45 9.32 -4.99 -12.67
N HIS A 46 8.38 -4.38 -13.40
CA HIS A 46 7.34 -5.13 -14.13
C HIS A 46 7.88 -5.99 -15.28
N GLU A 47 9.12 -5.75 -15.70
CA GLU A 47 9.81 -6.50 -16.74
C GLU A 47 10.43 -7.81 -16.23
N LEU A 48 10.55 -7.99 -14.91
CA LEU A 48 11.13 -9.21 -14.35
C LEU A 48 10.23 -10.42 -14.60
N LYS A 49 10.86 -11.54 -14.94
CA LYS A 49 10.20 -12.82 -15.14
C LYS A 49 9.44 -13.24 -13.88
N GLU A 50 10.06 -13.10 -12.72
CA GLU A 50 9.51 -13.45 -11.41
C GLU A 50 8.27 -12.62 -11.07
N GLU A 51 8.24 -11.36 -11.46
CA GLU A 51 7.08 -10.51 -11.26
C GLU A 51 5.90 -10.96 -12.15
N ASN A 52 6.18 -11.33 -13.39
CA ASN A 52 5.16 -11.88 -14.29
C ASN A 52 4.63 -13.23 -13.78
N GLU A 53 5.50 -14.11 -13.27
CA GLU A 53 5.12 -15.38 -12.67
C GLU A 53 4.24 -15.16 -11.44
N LEU A 54 4.64 -14.24 -10.55
CA LEU A 54 3.87 -13.88 -9.36
C LEU A 54 2.48 -13.34 -9.75
N ARG A 55 2.42 -12.42 -10.69
CA ARG A 55 1.15 -11.82 -11.16
C ARG A 55 0.19 -12.88 -11.69
N ASN A 56 0.70 -13.78 -12.54
CA ASN A 56 -0.13 -14.85 -13.09
C ASN A 56 -0.63 -15.78 -11.98
N ALA A 57 0.24 -16.21 -11.09
CA ALA A 57 -0.14 -17.06 -9.96
C ALA A 57 -1.15 -16.39 -9.03
N LEU A 58 -1.03 -15.09 -8.75
CA LEU A 58 -2.00 -14.32 -7.97
C LEU A 58 -3.36 -14.26 -8.68
N ASN A 59 -3.38 -13.92 -9.97
CA ASN A 59 -4.60 -13.86 -10.77
C ASN A 59 -5.33 -15.20 -10.81
N ASP A 60 -4.63 -16.29 -11.06
CA ASP A 60 -5.18 -17.65 -11.08
C ASP A 60 -5.81 -18.05 -9.73
N ASN A 61 -5.35 -17.42 -8.66
CA ASN A 61 -5.85 -17.65 -7.30
C ASN A 61 -6.86 -16.59 -6.82
N GLY A 62 -7.23 -15.61 -7.64
CA GLY A 62 -8.15 -14.54 -7.27
C GLY A 62 -7.58 -13.57 -6.24
N LEU A 63 -6.25 -13.44 -6.18
CA LEU A 63 -5.53 -12.50 -5.31
C LEU A 63 -5.09 -11.27 -6.11
N SER A 64 -5.02 -10.12 -5.45
CA SER A 64 -4.62 -8.87 -6.08
C SER A 64 -3.11 -8.61 -6.03
N LEU A 65 -2.57 -8.04 -7.11
CA LEU A 65 -1.23 -7.48 -7.14
C LEU A 65 -1.31 -5.96 -7.03
N ILE A 66 -0.82 -5.44 -5.90
CA ILE A 66 -0.75 -3.99 -5.67
C ILE A 66 0.58 -3.47 -6.20
N LYS A 67 0.56 -2.38 -6.95
CA LYS A 67 1.78 -1.74 -7.45
C LYS A 67 1.94 -0.33 -6.87
N LEU A 68 3.20 0.08 -6.77
CA LEU A 68 3.59 1.41 -6.32
C LEU A 68 3.68 2.36 -7.50
N ALA A 69 3.19 3.58 -7.32
CA ALA A 69 3.40 4.69 -8.24
C ALA A 69 3.73 5.98 -7.47
N ALA A 70 4.57 6.82 -8.03
CA ALA A 70 5.02 8.08 -7.43
C ALA A 70 4.82 9.24 -8.41
N PRO A 71 4.71 10.50 -7.96
CA PRO A 71 4.64 11.66 -8.84
C PRO A 71 5.80 11.80 -9.82
N THR A 72 6.93 11.14 -9.55
CA THR A 72 8.09 11.06 -10.43
C THR A 72 8.00 9.95 -11.48
N THR A 73 6.96 9.11 -11.43
CA THR A 73 6.73 8.05 -12.42
C THR A 73 6.31 8.69 -13.73
N ASP A 74 7.05 8.42 -14.82
CA ASP A 74 6.69 8.89 -16.14
C ASP A 74 5.38 8.28 -16.65
N GLN A 75 4.76 8.93 -17.63
CA GLN A 75 3.43 8.57 -18.12
C GLN A 75 3.37 7.13 -18.66
N LYS A 76 4.36 6.72 -19.46
CA LYS A 76 4.39 5.38 -20.05
C LYS A 76 4.49 4.31 -18.97
N ARG A 77 5.39 4.50 -18.02
CA ARG A 77 5.56 3.59 -16.89
C ARG A 77 4.31 3.54 -16.01
N LEU A 78 3.63 4.67 -15.82
CA LEU A 78 2.36 4.71 -15.10
C LEU A 78 1.29 3.87 -15.77
N GLU A 79 1.15 3.97 -17.09
CA GLU A 79 0.22 3.15 -17.88
C GLU A 79 0.53 1.66 -17.76
N ASP A 80 1.81 1.28 -17.81
CA ASP A 80 2.24 -0.11 -17.66
C ASP A 80 1.97 -0.64 -16.23
N ILE A 81 2.24 0.17 -15.21
CA ILE A 81 1.88 -0.14 -13.82
C ILE A 81 0.36 -0.38 -13.69
N ILE A 82 -0.45 0.50 -14.26
CA ILE A 82 -1.92 0.39 -14.20
C ILE A 82 -2.42 -0.90 -14.85
N LYS A 83 -1.87 -1.28 -16.02
CA LYS A 83 -2.26 -2.51 -16.72
C LYS A 83 -2.05 -3.79 -15.92
N ILE A 84 -1.04 -3.81 -15.06
CA ILE A 84 -0.67 -5.00 -14.27
C ILE A 84 -1.18 -4.95 -12.83
N SER A 85 -1.73 -3.81 -12.40
CA SER A 85 -2.26 -3.61 -11.05
C SER A 85 -3.65 -4.19 -10.90
N SER A 86 -3.95 -4.67 -9.70
CA SER A 86 -5.32 -5.01 -9.28
C SER A 86 -5.53 -4.63 -7.81
N GLY A 87 -6.79 -4.57 -7.36
CA GLY A 87 -7.11 -4.12 -6.00
C GLY A 87 -7.02 -2.60 -5.86
N PHE A 88 -5.83 -2.05 -5.66
CA PHE A 88 -5.61 -0.60 -5.65
C PHE A 88 -4.18 -0.25 -6.12
N ILE A 89 -3.96 1.02 -6.47
CA ILE A 89 -2.63 1.57 -6.73
C ILE A 89 -2.16 2.27 -5.47
N TYR A 90 -0.98 1.91 -4.97
CA TYR A 90 -0.37 2.59 -3.83
C TYR A 90 0.44 3.79 -4.33
N GLN A 91 -0.13 4.98 -4.22
CA GLN A 91 0.58 6.23 -4.47
C GLN A 91 1.50 6.54 -3.30
N VAL A 92 2.79 6.51 -3.55
CA VAL A 92 3.82 6.88 -2.57
C VAL A 92 4.36 8.27 -2.89
N ASN A 93 4.76 8.99 -1.85
CA ASN A 93 5.43 10.27 -2.01
C ASN A 93 6.94 10.09 -1.86
N VAL A 94 7.73 10.59 -2.79
CA VAL A 94 9.19 10.50 -2.72
C VAL A 94 9.70 11.65 -1.85
N SER A 95 9.67 11.47 -0.53
CA SER A 95 10.34 12.38 0.39
C SER A 95 11.44 11.63 1.12
N GLY A 96 12.69 12.05 0.97
CA GLY A 96 13.80 11.52 1.77
C GLY A 96 14.99 10.99 1.00
N VAL A 97 15.03 11.11 -0.31
CA VAL A 97 16.29 11.00 -1.04
C VAL A 97 16.92 12.38 -1.05
N THR A 98 18.09 12.52 -0.45
CA THR A 98 18.87 13.76 -0.42
C THR A 98 18.97 14.37 -1.83
N GLY A 99 18.37 15.55 -2.01
CA GLY A 99 18.41 16.32 -3.27
C GLY A 99 17.12 16.37 -4.09
N VAL A 100 16.07 15.60 -3.77
CA VAL A 100 14.76 15.72 -4.39
C VAL A 100 13.83 16.53 -3.49
N LYS A 101 13.26 17.63 -4.00
CA LYS A 101 12.22 18.39 -3.28
C LYS A 101 11.10 17.41 -2.93
N SER A 102 10.66 17.41 -1.68
CA SER A 102 9.46 16.67 -1.27
C SER A 102 8.30 17.11 -2.17
N ALA A 103 7.59 16.15 -2.77
CA ALA A 103 6.39 16.47 -3.52
C ALA A 103 5.44 17.21 -2.59
N ASN A 104 4.95 18.38 -3.01
CA ASN A 104 4.00 19.16 -2.25
C ASN A 104 2.59 18.57 -2.37
N GLU A 105 1.64 19.02 -1.55
CA GLU A 105 0.25 18.54 -1.56
C GLU A 105 -0.40 18.67 -2.95
N THR A 106 -0.02 19.70 -3.71
CA THR A 106 -0.49 19.93 -5.07
C THR A 106 -0.01 18.84 -6.04
N ASP A 107 1.25 18.40 -5.91
CA ASP A 107 1.83 17.34 -6.75
C ASP A 107 1.12 16.02 -6.50
N VAL A 108 0.86 15.69 -5.24
CA VAL A 108 0.10 14.49 -4.85
C VAL A 108 -1.31 14.53 -5.43
N THR A 109 -2.02 15.64 -5.27
CA THR A 109 -3.38 15.83 -5.79
C THR A 109 -3.43 15.70 -7.32
N ASN A 110 -2.49 16.33 -8.03
CA ASN A 110 -2.44 16.26 -9.48
C ASN A 110 -2.13 14.85 -9.96
N PHE A 111 -1.24 14.13 -9.25
CA PHE A 111 -0.88 12.77 -9.59
C PHE A 111 -2.04 11.80 -9.34
N VAL A 112 -2.75 11.90 -8.22
CA VAL A 112 -3.98 11.11 -7.97
C VAL A 112 -5.01 11.35 -9.08
N LYS A 113 -5.22 12.62 -9.46
CA LYS A 113 -6.13 12.96 -10.57
C LYS A 113 -5.67 12.37 -11.91
N SER A 114 -4.35 12.34 -12.19
CA SER A 114 -3.83 11.75 -13.43
C SER A 114 -4.08 10.25 -13.50
N ILE A 115 -3.87 9.53 -12.39
CA ILE A 115 -4.19 8.10 -12.31
C ILE A 115 -5.69 7.86 -12.56
N LYS A 116 -6.56 8.62 -11.87
CA LYS A 116 -8.02 8.47 -11.98
C LYS A 116 -8.59 8.81 -13.35
N LYS A 117 -7.88 9.54 -14.20
CA LYS A 117 -8.25 9.78 -15.60
C LYS A 117 -8.05 8.54 -16.49
N ILE A 118 -7.13 7.65 -16.09
CA ILE A 118 -6.70 6.50 -16.91
C ILE A 118 -7.39 5.21 -16.45
N THR A 119 -7.74 5.11 -15.17
CA THR A 119 -8.27 3.88 -14.58
C THR A 119 -9.30 4.13 -13.49
N ASN A 120 -10.20 3.15 -13.30
CA ASN A 120 -11.11 3.09 -12.16
C ASN A 120 -10.54 2.32 -10.96
N ILE A 121 -9.31 1.79 -11.06
CA ILE A 121 -8.66 1.13 -9.92
C ILE A 121 -8.52 2.15 -8.78
N PRO A 122 -8.94 1.80 -7.54
CA PRO A 122 -8.81 2.70 -6.40
C PRO A 122 -7.35 3.15 -6.18
N VAL A 123 -7.17 4.38 -5.71
CA VAL A 123 -5.85 4.92 -5.37
C VAL A 123 -5.78 5.12 -3.86
N CYS A 124 -4.82 4.46 -3.20
CA CYS A 124 -4.51 4.69 -1.80
C CYS A 124 -3.21 5.47 -1.69
N SER A 125 -3.20 6.52 -0.90
CA SER A 125 -2.04 7.40 -0.71
C SER A 125 -1.47 7.25 0.69
N GLY A 126 -0.14 7.16 0.80
CA GLY A 126 0.51 7.04 2.10
C GLY A 126 1.96 7.43 2.06
N PHE A 127 2.27 8.53 2.75
CA PHE A 127 3.65 8.90 3.07
C PHE A 127 3.67 10.02 4.12
N GLY A 128 4.54 9.85 5.14
CA GLY A 128 4.80 10.92 6.11
C GLY A 128 3.60 11.31 6.99
N ILE A 129 2.55 10.51 7.03
CA ILE A 129 1.35 10.78 7.82
C ILE A 129 1.66 10.53 9.28
N LYS A 130 1.69 11.59 10.08
CA LYS A 130 2.05 11.55 11.51
C LYS A 130 0.87 11.81 12.43
N SER A 131 -0.16 12.46 11.93
CA SER A 131 -1.35 12.85 12.70
C SER A 131 -2.65 12.62 11.93
N PRO A 132 -3.82 12.62 12.60
CA PRO A 132 -5.12 12.62 11.94
C PRO A 132 -5.29 13.76 10.94
N GLU A 133 -4.75 14.95 11.24
CA GLU A 133 -4.80 16.12 10.36
C GLU A 133 -4.02 15.87 9.05
N ASP A 134 -2.86 15.20 9.13
CA ASP A 134 -2.10 14.79 7.93
C ASP A 134 -2.90 13.78 7.10
N ALA A 135 -3.55 12.82 7.77
CA ALA A 135 -4.42 11.85 7.09
C ALA A 135 -5.57 12.54 6.35
N LYS A 136 -6.20 13.55 6.97
CA LYS A 136 -7.26 14.35 6.34
C LYS A 136 -6.74 15.14 5.14
N LYS A 137 -5.55 15.75 5.22
CA LYS A 137 -4.92 16.45 4.10
C LYS A 137 -4.68 15.51 2.92
N VAL A 138 -4.15 14.30 3.19
CA VAL A 138 -3.95 13.29 2.15
C VAL A 138 -5.28 12.86 1.54
N ALA A 139 -6.31 12.62 2.32
CA ALA A 139 -7.65 12.28 1.82
C ALA A 139 -8.23 13.35 0.90
N ASN A 140 -7.98 14.63 1.20
CA ASN A 140 -8.40 15.77 0.37
C ASN A 140 -7.74 15.79 -1.02
N SER A 141 -6.68 15.01 -1.26
CA SER A 141 -6.12 14.83 -2.61
C SER A 141 -7.06 14.11 -3.57
N GLY A 142 -8.16 13.56 -3.04
CA GLY A 142 -9.13 12.77 -3.80
C GLY A 142 -8.77 11.29 -3.93
N CYS A 143 -7.81 10.77 -3.15
CA CYS A 143 -7.54 9.34 -3.08
C CYS A 143 -8.72 8.57 -2.46
N ASN A 144 -8.74 7.25 -2.65
CA ASN A 144 -9.81 6.38 -2.13
C ASN A 144 -9.50 5.83 -0.73
N GLY A 145 -8.24 5.94 -0.31
CA GLY A 145 -7.80 5.46 0.99
C GLY A 145 -6.48 6.09 1.41
N VAL A 146 -6.21 6.04 2.70
CA VAL A 146 -4.99 6.57 3.32
C VAL A 146 -4.22 5.44 3.99
N ILE A 147 -2.90 5.37 3.77
CA ILE A 147 -2.03 4.34 4.33
C ILE A 147 -1.13 4.97 5.39
N VAL A 148 -1.25 4.49 6.62
CA VAL A 148 -0.46 4.94 7.78
C VAL A 148 0.43 3.79 8.24
N GLY A 149 1.74 3.94 8.13
CA GLY A 149 2.72 2.90 8.46
C GLY A 149 3.56 3.25 9.68
N SER A 150 4.67 3.97 9.48
CA SER A 150 5.69 4.25 10.49
C SER A 150 5.15 4.89 11.78
N THR A 151 4.13 5.70 11.69
CA THR A 151 3.46 6.32 12.85
C THR A 151 2.88 5.27 13.80
N PHE A 152 2.21 4.25 13.24
CA PHE A 152 1.64 3.17 14.04
C PHE A 152 2.71 2.22 14.57
N VAL A 153 3.72 1.91 13.77
CA VAL A 153 4.88 1.12 14.22
C VAL A 153 5.59 1.81 15.37
N LYS A 154 5.86 3.10 15.24
CA LYS A 154 6.49 3.90 16.30
C LYS A 154 5.64 3.93 17.57
N TYR A 155 4.32 4.12 17.45
CA TYR A 155 3.42 4.10 18.60
C TYR A 155 3.53 2.78 19.37
N ILE A 156 3.55 1.64 18.65
CA ILE A 156 3.69 0.33 19.28
C ILE A 156 5.04 0.20 19.97
N GLN A 157 6.14 0.62 19.30
CA GLN A 157 7.50 0.57 19.86
C GLN A 157 7.63 1.39 21.13
N ASP A 158 7.10 2.62 21.13
CA ASP A 158 7.19 3.54 22.27
C ASP A 158 6.35 3.08 23.48
N ASN A 159 5.39 2.17 23.26
CA ASN A 159 4.48 1.66 24.28
C ASN A 159 4.61 0.14 24.52
N LEU A 160 5.72 -0.47 24.08
CA LEU A 160 5.96 -1.89 24.34
C LEU A 160 5.96 -2.19 25.85
N GLY A 161 5.18 -3.19 26.24
CA GLY A 161 5.02 -3.56 27.66
C GLY A 161 4.05 -2.70 28.47
N ALA A 162 3.47 -1.65 27.89
CA ALA A 162 2.45 -0.86 28.56
C ALA A 162 1.16 -1.68 28.80
N PRO A 163 0.53 -1.60 29.98
CA PRO A 163 -0.76 -2.20 30.20
C PRO A 163 -1.78 -1.58 29.24
N HIS A 164 -2.65 -2.42 28.67
CA HIS A 164 -3.71 -1.99 27.74
C HIS A 164 -3.21 -1.42 26.38
N LEU A 165 -1.99 -1.78 25.91
CA LEU A 165 -1.45 -1.35 24.61
C LEU A 165 -2.46 -1.55 23.46
N THR A 166 -3.14 -2.70 23.41
CA THR A 166 -4.13 -2.99 22.36
C THR A 166 -5.29 -1.98 22.36
N GLN A 167 -5.79 -1.60 23.54
CA GLN A 167 -6.86 -0.62 23.64
C GLN A 167 -6.42 0.79 23.27
N SER A 168 -5.24 1.21 23.74
CA SER A 168 -4.72 2.54 23.45
C SER A 168 -4.36 2.66 21.97
N PHE A 169 -3.79 1.63 21.37
CA PHE A 169 -3.53 1.58 19.94
C PHE A 169 -4.83 1.62 19.11
N GLY A 170 -5.86 0.89 19.55
CA GLY A 170 -7.19 0.96 18.93
C GLY A 170 -7.79 2.38 18.93
N LYS A 171 -7.63 3.14 20.02
CA LYS A 171 -8.02 4.56 20.08
C LYS A 171 -7.22 5.42 19.12
N GLN A 172 -5.91 5.17 19.03
CA GLN A 172 -5.02 5.85 18.07
C GLN A 172 -5.47 5.61 16.63
N VAL A 173 -5.71 4.36 16.24
CA VAL A 173 -6.22 4.03 14.89
C VAL A 173 -7.56 4.69 14.63
N LYS A 174 -8.46 4.67 15.62
CA LYS A 174 -9.79 5.28 15.53
C LYS A 174 -9.71 6.78 15.25
N SER A 175 -8.82 7.53 15.91
CA SER A 175 -8.66 8.97 15.68
C SER A 175 -8.28 9.30 14.22
N PHE A 176 -7.49 8.45 13.56
CA PHE A 176 -7.19 8.61 12.14
C PHE A 176 -8.40 8.28 11.25
N SER A 177 -9.19 7.26 11.60
CA SER A 177 -10.34 6.87 10.80
C SER A 177 -11.51 7.85 10.90
N GLU A 178 -11.67 8.55 12.02
CA GLU A 178 -12.75 9.51 12.26
C GLU A 178 -12.65 10.76 11.36
N VAL A 179 -11.44 11.18 11.01
CA VAL A 179 -11.23 12.35 10.13
C VAL A 179 -11.37 12.03 8.65
N LEU A 180 -11.52 10.75 8.30
CA LEU A 180 -11.65 10.26 6.92
C LEU A 180 -13.11 9.98 6.50
N LYS A 181 -14.07 10.23 7.39
CA LYS A 181 -15.51 10.03 7.15
C LYS A 181 -16.13 11.26 6.44
#